data_c9ee8d20fc63099bd057061e5c61c124
#
_entry.id   c9ee8d20fc63099bd057061e5c61c124
#
_cell.length_a   1.000
_cell.length_b   1.000
_cell.length_c   1.000
_cell.angle_alpha   90.00
_cell.angle_beta   90.00
_cell.angle_gamma   90.00
#
_symmetry.space_group_name_H-M   'P 1'
#
loop_
_entity.id
_entity.type
_entity.pdbx_description
1 polymer ?
#
loop_
_entity_poly.entity_id
_entity_poly.type
_entity_poly.pdbx_seq_one_letter_code
_entity_poly.pdbx_strand_id
1 'polypeptide(L)'
;INTDMEVHMADEMTKEMGTKTPSNEQKIGNLSGGNQQKALLGKWMFTEPDILILDEPTRGIDVGAKYDIYCLINKMVEEGKSVIMISSEMPELLGMCDRIYVMSEGRLAGEFTAEEATQERIMASIMQEENKK
;
A
#
# COMPACT_ATOMS: atom_id res chain seq x y z
N ILE A 1 17.41 26.04 0.49
CA ILE A 1 16.19 25.37 0.93
C ILE A 1 15.37 26.42 1.66
N ASN A 2 14.11 26.60 1.31
CA ASN A 2 13.22 27.55 2.00
C ASN A 2 12.57 26.80 3.17
N THR A 3 13.08 27.02 4.38
CA THR A 3 12.65 26.30 5.59
C THR A 3 11.17 26.52 5.91
N ASP A 4 10.62 27.72 5.67
CA ASP A 4 9.21 28.03 5.96
C ASP A 4 8.27 27.26 5.01
N MET A 5 8.65 27.14 3.75
CA MET A 5 7.92 26.37 2.76
C MET A 5 7.98 24.85 3.07
N GLU A 6 9.12 24.35 3.50
CA GLU A 6 9.31 22.94 3.90
C GLU A 6 8.42 22.58 5.10
N VAL A 7 8.38 23.42 6.12
CA VAL A 7 7.53 23.23 7.30
C VAL A 7 6.04 23.25 6.90
N HIS A 8 5.62 24.20 6.07
CA HIS A 8 4.23 24.31 5.63
C HIS A 8 3.79 23.04 4.84
N MET A 9 4.60 22.56 3.93
CA MET A 9 4.34 21.36 3.15
C MET A 9 4.30 20.10 4.03
N ALA A 10 5.19 20.00 5.03
CA ALA A 10 5.18 18.91 5.99
C ALA A 10 3.90 18.91 6.86
N ASP A 11 3.42 20.10 7.26
CA ASP A 11 2.16 20.25 8.00
C ASP A 11 0.95 19.83 7.16
N GLU A 12 0.90 20.22 5.89
CA GLU A 12 -0.17 19.82 4.96
C GLU A 12 -0.19 18.31 4.76
N MET A 13 0.96 17.69 4.46
CA MET A 13 1.07 16.25 4.28
C MET A 13 0.70 15.48 5.54
N THR A 14 1.14 15.95 6.71
CA THR A 14 0.81 15.31 7.99
C THR A 14 -0.71 15.27 8.23
N LYS A 15 -1.40 16.36 7.88
CA LYS A 15 -2.88 16.45 7.96
C LYS A 15 -3.55 15.56 6.93
N GLU A 16 -3.11 15.60 5.70
CA GLU A 16 -3.68 14.83 4.60
C GLU A 16 -3.58 13.32 4.83
N MET A 17 -2.42 12.85 5.29
CA MET A 17 -2.19 11.45 5.66
C MET A 17 -2.85 11.05 6.98
N GLY A 18 -3.36 11.99 7.76
CA GLY A 18 -3.88 11.72 9.10
C GLY A 18 -2.80 11.12 10.02
N THR A 19 -1.53 11.51 9.85
CA THR A 19 -0.42 11.02 10.64
C THR A 19 -0.47 11.63 12.04
N LYS A 20 -0.53 10.81 13.07
CA LYS A 20 -0.52 11.27 14.47
C LYS A 20 0.93 11.43 14.93
N THR A 21 1.37 12.66 15.06
CA THR A 21 2.71 13.04 15.56
C THR A 21 2.60 14.25 16.49
N PRO A 22 3.44 14.34 17.54
CA PRO A 22 3.52 15.55 18.40
C PRO A 22 4.05 16.77 17.65
N SER A 23 4.93 16.58 16.67
CA SER A 23 5.47 17.63 15.79
C SER A 23 6.09 16.99 14.55
N ASN A 24 6.30 17.80 13.49
CA ASN A 24 6.99 17.33 12.27
C ASN A 24 8.49 17.13 12.44
N GLU A 25 9.07 17.60 13.55
CA GLU A 25 10.46 17.33 13.91
C GLU A 25 10.64 15.99 14.64
N GLN A 26 9.53 15.31 14.98
CA GLN A 26 9.58 14.01 15.64
C GLN A 26 10.27 12.98 14.75
N LYS A 27 11.24 12.25 15.32
CA LYS A 27 11.88 11.13 14.60
C LYS A 27 10.85 10.06 14.28
N ILE A 28 10.79 9.62 13.02
CA ILE A 28 9.82 8.64 12.51
C ILE A 28 9.85 7.33 13.31
N GLY A 29 11.02 6.89 13.78
CA GLY A 29 11.16 5.68 14.59
C GLY A 29 10.45 5.72 15.95
N ASN A 30 10.00 6.89 16.41
CA ASN A 30 9.25 7.04 17.65
C ASN A 30 7.72 7.03 17.42
N LEU A 31 7.28 6.95 16.16
CA LEU A 31 5.87 6.84 15.80
C LEU A 31 5.42 5.37 15.82
N SER A 32 4.10 5.13 15.97
CA SER A 32 3.54 3.79 15.73
C SER A 32 3.78 3.34 14.30
N GLY A 33 3.81 2.02 14.05
CA GLY A 33 4.04 1.45 12.72
C GLY A 33 3.10 2.03 11.66
N GLY A 34 1.82 2.17 11.96
CA GLY A 34 0.84 2.78 11.06
C GLY A 34 1.15 4.25 10.73
N ASN A 35 1.62 5.05 11.71
CA ASN A 35 2.02 6.43 11.46
C ASN A 35 3.34 6.53 10.70
N GLN A 36 4.27 5.60 10.92
CA GLN A 36 5.49 5.50 10.10
C GLN A 36 5.15 5.23 8.63
N GLN A 37 4.22 4.30 8.38
CA GLN A 37 3.79 3.95 7.04
C GLN A 37 3.05 5.11 6.36
N LYS A 38 2.18 5.83 7.08
CA LYS A 38 1.51 7.03 6.58
C LYS A 38 2.52 8.13 6.20
N ALA A 39 3.53 8.36 7.03
CA ALA A 39 4.59 9.32 6.73
C ALA A 39 5.41 8.91 5.50
N LEU A 40 5.67 7.61 5.32
CA LEU A 40 6.36 7.08 4.15
C LEU A 40 5.51 7.26 2.88
N LEU A 41 4.22 6.93 2.93
CA LEU A 41 3.30 7.16 1.81
C LEU A 41 3.22 8.64 1.46
N GLY A 42 3.07 9.54 2.44
CA GLY A 42 3.06 10.98 2.23
C GLY A 42 4.31 11.49 1.53
N LYS A 43 5.48 10.97 1.91
CA LYS A 43 6.75 11.29 1.24
C LYS A 43 6.72 10.95 -0.26
N TRP A 44 6.18 9.80 -0.63
CA TRP A 44 6.09 9.39 -2.03
C TRP A 44 4.99 10.12 -2.78
N MET A 45 3.84 10.35 -2.15
CA MET A 45 2.75 11.14 -2.74
C MET A 45 3.19 12.57 -3.06
N PHE A 46 4.04 13.15 -2.23
CA PHE A 46 4.61 14.48 -2.45
C PHE A 46 5.37 14.61 -3.78
N THR A 47 5.86 13.50 -4.34
CA THR A 47 6.52 13.47 -5.66
C THR A 47 5.52 13.41 -6.82
N GLU A 48 4.22 13.37 -6.53
CA GLU A 48 3.12 13.28 -7.50
C GLU A 48 3.31 12.18 -8.57
N PRO A 49 3.61 10.94 -8.19
CA PRO A 49 3.84 9.88 -9.16
C PRO A 49 2.55 9.51 -9.89
N ASP A 50 2.63 9.16 -11.17
CA ASP A 50 1.52 8.58 -11.92
C ASP A 50 1.27 7.11 -11.53
N ILE A 51 2.34 6.39 -11.19
CA ILE A 51 2.32 4.99 -10.79
C ILE A 51 3.08 4.83 -9.48
N LEU A 52 2.46 4.22 -8.47
CA LEU A 52 3.07 3.90 -7.19
C LEU A 52 3.14 2.39 -7.00
N ILE A 53 4.32 1.89 -6.63
CA ILE A 53 4.54 0.48 -6.29
C ILE A 53 4.70 0.37 -4.78
N LEU A 54 3.83 -0.41 -4.14
CA LEU A 54 3.81 -0.63 -2.69
C LEU A 54 4.13 -2.09 -2.41
N ASP A 55 5.21 -2.33 -1.67
CA ASP A 55 5.64 -3.66 -1.27
C ASP A 55 5.30 -3.88 0.22
N GLU A 56 4.36 -4.81 0.47
CA GLU A 56 3.85 -5.15 1.81
C GLU A 56 3.43 -3.90 2.63
N PRO A 57 2.56 -3.00 2.10
CA PRO A 57 2.32 -1.69 2.69
C PRO A 57 1.68 -1.73 4.07
N THR A 58 1.09 -2.85 4.46
CA THR A 58 0.38 -3.00 5.75
C THR A 58 0.99 -4.04 6.67
N ARG A 59 2.17 -4.57 6.31
CA ARG A 59 2.81 -5.61 7.09
C ARG A 59 3.22 -5.11 8.48
N GLY A 60 2.83 -5.88 9.51
CA GLY A 60 3.18 -5.55 10.89
C GLY A 60 2.40 -4.38 11.50
N ILE A 61 1.32 -3.94 10.85
CA ILE A 61 0.47 -2.83 11.28
C ILE A 61 -0.81 -3.37 11.90
N ASP A 62 -1.34 -2.68 12.90
CA ASP A 62 -2.63 -3.03 13.50
C ASP A 62 -3.82 -2.81 12.53
N VAL A 63 -4.93 -3.50 12.79
CA VAL A 63 -6.11 -3.53 11.90
C VAL A 63 -6.69 -2.15 11.63
N GLY A 64 -6.70 -1.27 12.64
CA GLY A 64 -7.23 0.08 12.47
C GLY A 64 -6.35 0.94 11.56
N ALA A 65 -5.02 0.84 11.73
CA ALA A 65 -4.09 1.55 10.88
C ALA A 65 -4.02 0.98 9.45
N LYS A 66 -4.26 -0.33 9.26
CA LYS A 66 -4.42 -0.92 7.91
C LYS A 66 -5.56 -0.28 7.15
N TYR A 67 -6.72 -0.14 7.80
CA TYR A 67 -7.88 0.50 7.18
C TYR A 67 -7.59 1.93 6.72
N ASP A 68 -6.90 2.72 7.54
CA ASP A 68 -6.49 4.08 7.16
C ASP A 68 -5.61 4.07 5.91
N ILE A 69 -4.66 3.13 5.80
CA ILE A 69 -3.78 2.98 4.63
C ILE A 69 -4.59 2.60 3.39
N TYR A 70 -5.57 1.71 3.51
CA TYR A 70 -6.45 1.36 2.38
C TYR A 70 -7.26 2.57 1.89
N CYS A 71 -7.78 3.40 2.81
CA CYS A 71 -8.46 4.63 2.46
C CYS A 71 -7.54 5.60 1.70
N LEU A 72 -6.27 5.72 2.11
CA LEU A 72 -5.29 6.55 1.41
C LEU A 72 -4.99 6.02 0.01
N ILE A 73 -4.80 4.71 -0.15
CA ILE A 73 -4.57 4.07 -1.46
C ILE A 73 -5.78 4.31 -2.38
N ASN A 74 -7.00 4.10 -1.89
CA ASN A 74 -8.22 4.33 -2.67
C ASN A 74 -8.35 5.80 -3.10
N LYS A 75 -8.06 6.74 -2.20
CA LYS A 75 -8.04 8.18 -2.55
C LYS A 75 -7.08 8.47 -3.70
N MET A 76 -5.88 7.90 -3.68
CA MET A 76 -4.90 8.08 -4.77
C MET A 76 -5.42 7.55 -6.10
N VAL A 77 -6.09 6.41 -6.10
CA VAL A 77 -6.70 5.82 -7.30
C VAL A 77 -7.85 6.70 -7.81
N GLU A 78 -8.70 7.23 -6.92
CA GLU A 78 -9.77 8.17 -7.25
C GLU A 78 -9.22 9.47 -7.88
N GLU A 79 -8.03 9.91 -7.48
CA GLU A 79 -7.30 11.05 -8.05
C GLU A 79 -6.62 10.72 -9.40
N GLY A 80 -6.82 9.50 -9.93
CA GLY A 80 -6.31 9.06 -11.23
C GLY A 80 -4.91 8.46 -11.21
N LYS A 81 -4.36 8.17 -10.04
CA LYS A 81 -3.08 7.45 -9.90
C LYS A 81 -3.28 5.94 -10.12
N SER A 82 -2.23 5.27 -10.57
CA SER A 82 -2.19 3.81 -10.64
C SER A 82 -1.37 3.24 -9.50
N VAL A 83 -1.88 2.19 -8.84
CA VAL A 83 -1.17 1.54 -7.73
C VAL A 83 -0.92 0.07 -8.05
N ILE A 84 0.32 -0.36 -7.89
CA ILE A 84 0.70 -1.78 -7.90
C ILE A 84 1.01 -2.15 -6.46
N MET A 85 0.20 -3.04 -5.89
CA MET A 85 0.38 -3.51 -4.53
C MET A 85 0.91 -4.94 -4.52
N ILE A 86 2.02 -5.16 -3.83
CA ILE A 86 2.59 -6.48 -3.58
C ILE A 86 2.22 -6.84 -2.14
N SER A 87 1.54 -7.95 -1.95
CA SER A 87 1.13 -8.41 -0.62
C SER A 87 1.07 -9.93 -0.54
N SER A 88 1.41 -10.46 0.62
CA SER A 88 1.22 -11.87 0.99
C SER A 88 -0.13 -12.11 1.70
N GLU A 89 -0.88 -11.06 1.99
CA GLU A 89 -2.16 -11.16 2.69
C GLU A 89 -3.33 -11.29 1.71
N MET A 90 -3.88 -12.49 1.58
CA MET A 90 -4.98 -12.79 0.66
C MET A 90 -6.21 -11.88 0.84
N PRO A 91 -6.70 -11.59 2.08
CA PRO A 91 -7.84 -10.69 2.26
C PRO A 91 -7.59 -9.26 1.75
N GLU A 92 -6.34 -8.78 1.85
CA GLU A 92 -5.93 -7.47 1.35
C GLU A 92 -6.05 -7.42 -0.18
N LEU A 93 -5.49 -8.40 -0.87
CA LEU A 93 -5.54 -8.49 -2.32
C LEU A 93 -6.98 -8.59 -2.84
N LEU A 94 -7.79 -9.46 -2.23
CA LEU A 94 -9.19 -9.67 -2.63
C LEU A 94 -10.08 -8.45 -2.35
N GLY A 95 -9.74 -7.65 -1.33
CA GLY A 95 -10.52 -6.48 -0.94
C GLY A 95 -10.12 -5.17 -1.61
N MET A 96 -8.91 -5.09 -2.19
CA MET A 96 -8.33 -3.82 -2.64
C MET A 96 -8.01 -3.78 -4.14
N CYS A 97 -7.82 -4.93 -4.80
CA CYS A 97 -7.28 -4.96 -6.15
C CYS A 97 -8.35 -5.23 -7.21
N ASP A 98 -8.34 -4.49 -8.31
CA ASP A 98 -9.18 -4.73 -9.49
C ASP A 98 -8.69 -5.93 -10.31
N ARG A 99 -7.37 -6.19 -10.25
CA ARG A 99 -6.70 -7.28 -10.94
C ARG A 99 -5.55 -7.83 -10.10
N ILE A 100 -5.43 -9.15 -10.05
CA ILE A 100 -4.44 -9.86 -9.23
C ILE A 100 -3.56 -10.71 -10.13
N TYR A 101 -2.27 -10.52 -10.03
CA TYR A 101 -1.24 -11.40 -10.59
C TYR A 101 -0.68 -12.28 -9.49
N VAL A 102 -0.73 -13.60 -9.69
CA VAL A 102 -0.23 -14.58 -8.72
C VAL A 102 1.15 -15.04 -9.14
N MET A 103 2.12 -14.84 -8.25
CA MET A 103 3.50 -15.28 -8.45
C MET A 103 3.78 -16.53 -7.63
N SER A 104 4.41 -17.53 -8.24
CA SER A 104 4.93 -18.72 -7.56
C SER A 104 6.32 -19.04 -8.11
N GLU A 105 7.31 -19.20 -7.23
CA GLU A 105 8.69 -19.56 -7.56
C GLU A 105 9.33 -18.73 -8.69
N GLY A 106 9.04 -17.42 -8.68
CA GLY A 106 9.56 -16.47 -9.68
C GLY A 106 8.83 -16.50 -11.02
N ARG A 107 7.70 -17.20 -11.14
CA ARG A 107 6.88 -17.31 -12.35
C ARG A 107 5.47 -16.78 -12.10
N LEU A 108 4.82 -16.32 -13.18
CA LEU A 108 3.41 -15.95 -13.16
C LEU A 108 2.58 -17.24 -13.18
N ALA A 109 1.91 -17.54 -12.06
CA ALA A 109 1.07 -18.72 -11.89
C ALA A 109 -0.39 -18.47 -12.30
N GLY A 110 -0.86 -17.23 -12.27
CA GLY A 110 -2.22 -16.88 -12.67
C GLY A 110 -2.46 -15.38 -12.73
N GLU A 111 -3.53 -15.01 -13.44
CA GLU A 111 -4.08 -13.66 -13.51
C GLU A 111 -5.60 -13.75 -13.29
N PHE A 112 -6.12 -12.87 -12.44
CA PHE A 112 -7.54 -12.85 -12.08
C PHE A 112 -8.03 -11.40 -12.02
N THR A 113 -9.25 -11.16 -12.50
CA THR A 113 -9.99 -9.93 -12.19
C THR A 113 -10.56 -10.01 -10.77
N ALA A 114 -10.96 -8.87 -10.18
CA ALA A 114 -11.60 -8.83 -8.86
C ALA A 114 -12.80 -9.78 -8.75
N GLU A 115 -13.62 -9.86 -9.81
CA GLU A 115 -14.81 -10.72 -9.85
C GLU A 115 -14.48 -12.20 -9.91
N GLU A 116 -13.35 -12.57 -10.51
CA GLU A 116 -12.93 -13.95 -10.69
C GLU A 116 -12.07 -14.47 -9.53
N ALA A 117 -11.42 -13.55 -8.81
CA ALA A 117 -10.49 -13.89 -7.76
C ALA A 117 -11.22 -14.47 -6.54
N THR A 118 -10.88 -15.68 -6.18
CA THR A 118 -11.22 -16.29 -4.91
C THR A 118 -9.96 -16.93 -4.31
N GLN A 119 -9.96 -17.09 -2.99
CA GLN A 119 -8.84 -17.74 -2.31
C GLN A 119 -8.54 -19.13 -2.90
N GLU A 120 -9.60 -19.90 -3.20
CA GLU A 120 -9.48 -21.25 -3.76
C GLU A 120 -8.84 -21.23 -5.15
N ARG A 121 -9.28 -20.31 -6.03
CA ARG A 121 -8.73 -20.19 -7.39
C ARG A 121 -7.27 -19.74 -7.39
N ILE A 122 -6.93 -18.79 -6.55
CA ILE A 122 -5.54 -18.34 -6.37
C ILE A 122 -4.66 -19.46 -5.87
N MET A 123 -5.09 -20.17 -4.82
CA MET A 123 -4.34 -21.32 -4.29
C MET A 123 -4.20 -22.45 -5.32
N ALA A 124 -5.26 -22.75 -6.08
CA ALA A 124 -5.21 -23.76 -7.14
C ALA A 124 -4.17 -23.41 -8.23
N SER A 125 -4.07 -22.13 -8.62
CA SER A 125 -3.07 -21.69 -9.61
C SER A 125 -1.63 -21.88 -9.12
N ILE A 126 -1.36 -21.62 -7.84
CA ILE A 126 -0.05 -21.87 -7.21
C ILE A 126 0.29 -23.37 -7.25
N MET A 127 -0.64 -24.22 -6.80
CA MET A 127 -0.43 -25.68 -6.76
C MET A 127 -0.24 -26.30 -8.16
N GLN A 128 -0.94 -25.78 -9.18
CA GLN A 128 -0.76 -26.21 -10.57
C GLN A 128 0.62 -25.87 -11.12
N GLU A 129 1.17 -24.71 -10.76
CA GLU A 129 2.51 -24.30 -11.20
C GLU A 129 3.59 -25.14 -10.51
N GLU A 130 3.44 -25.47 -9.23
CA GLU A 130 4.35 -26.37 -8.51
C GLU A 130 4.39 -27.78 -9.10
N ASN A 131 3.26 -28.31 -9.60
CA ASN A 131 3.16 -29.65 -10.19
C ASN A 131 3.72 -29.73 -11.63
N LYS A 132 4.13 -28.64 -12.25
CA LYS A 132 4.76 -28.62 -13.60
C LYS A 132 6.27 -28.92 -13.55
N LYS A 133 6.83 -29.18 -12.38
CA LYS A 133 8.23 -29.60 -12.19
C LYS A 133 8.38 -31.09 -12.29
#